data_577e1d9c9ddc640670ee6d9de976ef03
#
_entry.id   577e1d9c9ddc640670ee6d9de976ef03
#
_cell.length_a   1.000
_cell.length_b   1.000
_cell.length_c   1.000
_cell.angle_alpha   90.00
_cell.angle_beta   90.00
_cell.angle_gamma   90.00
#
_symmetry.space_group_name_H-M   'P 1'
#
loop_
_entity.id
_entity.type
_entity.pdbx_description
1 polymer ?
#
loop_
_entity_poly.entity_id
_entity_poly.type
_entity_poly.pdbx_seq_one_letter_code
_entity_poly.pdbx_strand_id
1 'polypeptide(L)'
;MLRISKVVIISVLIFTQLAVWAQNNTNSPYTRFGFGELADRSFGAGRAMGGVGIGLRSSKQINPLNPASYSCMDSLTFLFDFGVSGQVSWFDDGNTKQHQMNGNVEYIAMQFPLTRRLAVSIGLLPFSHVGYEFGGTKSEAGLTWAETFTGSGSLSEMYGGISFDIWKKRLAVGANFGFLFGNFSHERNLIFASANADDVQKYRRYDVRDLLMDFGVQYTHPLSREERVTVGVTYSPGQRLNTKLYDIQLVGSGTSSSYTVNDTITNYRYDLPHAFGLGLSYVKDNKLTVAADLVCYDRVSLPRLYYLHLSICLHRP
;
A
#
# COMPACT_ATOMS: atom_id res chain seq x y z
N MET A 1 -37.55 13.79 -14.09
CA MET A 1 -37.18 12.89 -13.00
C MET A 1 -36.88 11.44 -13.45
N LEU A 2 -37.65 10.82 -14.33
CA LEU A 2 -37.40 9.42 -14.79
C LEU A 2 -36.05 9.16 -15.51
N ARG A 3 -35.46 10.16 -16.15
CA ARG A 3 -34.17 10.00 -16.88
C ARG A 3 -32.97 9.96 -15.97
N ILE A 4 -32.98 10.72 -14.86
CA ILE A 4 -31.88 10.75 -13.88
C ILE A 4 -31.83 9.43 -13.09
N SER A 5 -32.96 8.88 -12.70
CA SER A 5 -33.01 7.60 -12.00
C SER A 5 -32.50 6.43 -12.87
N LYS A 6 -32.77 6.43 -14.18
CA LYS A 6 -32.25 5.42 -15.10
C LYS A 6 -30.72 5.52 -15.25
N VAL A 7 -30.16 6.72 -15.33
CA VAL A 7 -28.70 6.94 -15.39
C VAL A 7 -28.04 6.47 -14.10
N VAL A 8 -28.62 6.78 -12.95
CA VAL A 8 -28.12 6.32 -11.66
C VAL A 8 -28.16 4.78 -11.55
N ILE A 9 -29.26 4.14 -11.98
CA ILE A 9 -29.37 2.68 -11.96
C ILE A 9 -28.35 2.03 -12.90
N ILE A 10 -28.16 2.58 -14.11
CA ILE A 10 -27.16 2.08 -15.06
C ILE A 10 -25.74 2.27 -14.50
N SER A 11 -25.44 3.40 -13.87
CA SER A 11 -24.14 3.63 -13.24
C SER A 11 -23.89 2.64 -12.10
N VAL A 12 -24.87 2.39 -11.25
CA VAL A 12 -24.77 1.38 -10.16
C VAL A 12 -24.57 -0.02 -10.73
N LEU A 13 -25.30 -0.39 -11.81
CA LEU A 13 -25.12 -1.68 -12.47
C LEU A 13 -23.74 -1.85 -13.12
N ILE A 14 -23.16 -0.80 -13.69
CA ILE A 14 -21.80 -0.82 -14.23
C ILE A 14 -20.78 -0.96 -13.11
N PHE A 15 -20.96 -0.25 -12.00
CA PHE A 15 -20.07 -0.36 -10.82
C PHE A 15 -20.10 -1.75 -10.18
N THR A 16 -21.25 -2.42 -10.13
CA THR A 16 -21.34 -3.78 -9.59
C THR A 16 -20.62 -4.82 -10.45
N GLN A 17 -20.54 -4.62 -11.77
CA GLN A 17 -19.81 -5.51 -12.67
C GLN A 17 -18.29 -5.35 -12.55
N LEU A 18 -17.78 -4.16 -12.20
CA LEU A 18 -16.36 -3.92 -11.99
C LEU A 18 -15.82 -4.60 -10.72
N ALA A 19 -16.66 -4.80 -9.70
CA ALA A 19 -16.27 -5.46 -8.46
C ALA A 19 -15.97 -6.96 -8.59
N VAL A 20 -16.47 -7.61 -9.65
CA VAL A 20 -16.31 -9.06 -9.87
C VAL A 20 -14.93 -9.44 -10.42
N TRP A 21 -14.19 -8.49 -11.01
CA TRP A 21 -12.90 -8.75 -11.68
C TRP A 21 -11.67 -8.44 -10.80
N ALA A 22 -11.86 -7.88 -9.62
CA ALA A 22 -10.78 -7.48 -8.72
C ALA A 22 -10.43 -8.60 -7.71
N GLN A 23 -10.06 -9.79 -8.17
CA GLN A 23 -9.75 -10.89 -7.27
C GLN A 23 -8.31 -10.91 -6.77
N ASN A 24 -7.35 -10.32 -7.51
CA ASN A 24 -5.96 -10.18 -7.04
C ASN A 24 -5.42 -8.79 -7.39
N ASN A 25 -4.87 -8.10 -6.40
CA ASN A 25 -4.31 -6.76 -6.55
C ASN A 25 -2.92 -6.76 -7.19
N THR A 26 -2.25 -7.91 -7.20
CA THR A 26 -0.92 -8.12 -7.78
C THR A 26 -0.75 -9.57 -8.18
N ASN A 27 0.20 -9.87 -9.05
CA ASN A 27 0.54 -11.24 -9.47
C ASN A 27 2.06 -11.49 -9.37
N SER A 28 2.73 -10.81 -8.46
CA SER A 28 4.17 -10.89 -8.27
C SER A 28 4.55 -12.06 -7.38
N PRO A 29 5.41 -13.00 -7.84
CA PRO A 29 5.92 -14.10 -7.02
C PRO A 29 6.68 -13.63 -5.77
N TYR A 30 7.21 -12.42 -5.80
CA TYR A 30 7.93 -11.82 -4.67
C TYR A 30 7.02 -11.53 -3.48
N THR A 31 5.70 -11.42 -3.69
CA THR A 31 4.72 -11.21 -2.62
C THR A 31 4.51 -12.44 -1.72
N ARG A 32 5.20 -13.55 -2.01
CA ARG A 32 5.24 -14.74 -1.13
C ARG A 32 5.88 -14.47 0.23
N PHE A 33 6.69 -13.42 0.35
CA PHE A 33 7.46 -13.15 1.55
C PHE A 33 6.81 -12.07 2.41
N GLY A 34 6.81 -12.28 3.74
CA GLY A 34 6.28 -11.33 4.70
C GLY A 34 4.77 -11.12 4.55
N PHE A 35 4.36 -9.86 4.51
CA PHE A 35 2.98 -9.41 4.24
C PHE A 35 2.80 -8.92 2.79
N GLY A 36 3.67 -9.38 1.89
CA GLY A 36 3.60 -9.07 0.46
C GLY A 36 4.37 -7.81 0.06
N GLU A 37 3.95 -7.22 -1.05
CA GLU A 37 4.49 -5.98 -1.59
C GLU A 37 3.82 -4.78 -0.92
N LEU A 38 4.64 -3.86 -0.40
CA LEU A 38 4.12 -2.62 0.17
C LEU A 38 3.53 -1.74 -0.92
N ALA A 39 2.33 -1.23 -0.68
CA ALA A 39 1.69 -0.31 -1.59
C ALA A 39 2.35 1.08 -1.53
N ASP A 40 2.34 1.79 -2.67
CA ASP A 40 2.75 3.19 -2.70
C ASP A 40 1.69 4.04 -2.01
N ARG A 41 2.09 4.72 -0.93
CA ARG A 41 1.22 5.60 -0.13
C ARG A 41 1.07 7.00 -0.72
N SER A 42 1.78 7.33 -1.80
CA SER A 42 1.63 8.61 -2.49
C SER A 42 0.33 8.65 -3.31
N PHE A 43 -0.31 9.81 -3.36
CA PHE A 43 -1.51 10.02 -4.17
C PHE A 43 -1.16 10.54 -5.57
N GLY A 44 -2.13 10.59 -6.47
CA GLY A 44 -1.99 10.81 -7.89
C GLY A 44 -0.86 11.75 -8.34
N ALA A 45 -0.80 12.97 -7.82
CA ALA A 45 0.25 13.91 -8.18
C ALA A 45 1.64 13.49 -7.67
N GLY A 46 1.74 12.91 -6.47
CA GLY A 46 2.98 12.34 -5.92
C GLY A 46 3.45 11.14 -6.73
N ARG A 47 2.55 10.23 -7.10
CA ARG A 47 2.85 9.08 -7.98
C ARG A 47 3.35 9.52 -9.34
N ALA A 48 2.73 10.53 -9.94
CA ALA A 48 3.19 11.10 -11.22
C ALA A 48 4.61 11.68 -11.13
N MET A 49 5.08 11.98 -9.92
CA MET A 49 6.44 12.46 -9.63
C MET A 49 7.33 11.37 -9.01
N GLY A 50 7.06 10.07 -9.28
CA GLY A 50 7.87 8.96 -8.80
C GLY A 50 7.69 8.63 -7.32
N GLY A 51 6.57 8.99 -6.70
CA GLY A 51 6.26 8.64 -5.30
C GLY A 51 6.80 9.63 -4.26
N VAL A 52 7.39 10.76 -4.68
CA VAL A 52 7.87 11.78 -3.74
C VAL A 52 6.72 12.51 -3.06
N GLY A 53 6.90 12.88 -1.79
CA GLY A 53 5.86 13.56 -1.01
C GLY A 53 6.37 14.19 0.27
N ILE A 54 7.48 13.71 0.85
CA ILE A 54 7.92 14.14 2.19
C ILE A 54 8.24 15.64 2.23
N GLY A 55 8.90 16.16 1.18
CA GLY A 55 9.19 17.57 1.03
C GLY A 55 8.10 18.36 0.29
N LEU A 56 7.08 17.71 -0.29
CA LEU A 56 6.06 18.40 -1.07
C LEU A 56 5.01 19.07 -0.17
N ARG A 57 4.74 20.34 -0.45
CA ARG A 57 3.73 21.14 0.23
C ARG A 57 2.88 21.91 -0.77
N SER A 58 1.63 21.50 -0.95
CA SER A 58 0.69 22.07 -1.90
C SER A 58 -0.68 22.30 -1.27
N SER A 59 -1.35 23.38 -1.65
CA SER A 59 -2.72 23.65 -1.21
C SER A 59 -3.79 22.90 -2.04
N LYS A 60 -3.38 22.22 -3.10
CA LYS A 60 -4.29 21.62 -4.10
C LYS A 60 -4.25 20.09 -4.12
N GLN A 61 -3.51 19.45 -3.24
CA GLN A 61 -3.38 17.99 -3.20
C GLN A 61 -3.27 17.47 -1.78
N ILE A 62 -3.81 16.29 -1.54
CA ILE A 62 -3.69 15.57 -0.29
C ILE A 62 -2.37 14.80 -0.33
N ASN A 63 -1.58 14.89 0.74
CA ASN A 63 -0.28 14.23 0.82
C ASN A 63 -0.13 13.48 2.15
N PRO A 64 -0.51 12.20 2.23
CA PRO A 64 -0.44 11.41 3.46
C PRO A 64 0.99 11.02 3.86
N LEU A 65 1.98 11.12 2.94
CA LEU A 65 3.37 10.80 3.23
C LEU A 65 3.98 11.72 4.28
N ASN A 66 3.54 12.99 4.32
CA ASN A 66 3.94 13.90 5.38
C ASN A 66 2.72 14.65 5.91
N PRO A 67 2.20 14.29 7.09
CA PRO A 67 0.99 14.89 7.64
C PRO A 67 1.12 16.41 7.91
N ALA A 68 2.33 16.96 8.05
CA ALA A 68 2.53 18.40 8.19
C ALA A 68 2.06 19.21 6.97
N SER A 69 1.91 18.55 5.80
CA SER A 69 1.48 19.20 4.56
C SER A 69 0.02 19.67 4.57
N TYR A 70 -0.86 19.06 5.38
CA TYR A 70 -2.30 19.34 5.36
C TYR A 70 -2.65 20.80 5.68
N SER A 71 -1.90 21.43 6.59
CA SER A 71 -2.13 22.85 6.98
C SER A 71 -1.77 23.86 5.88
N CYS A 72 -1.22 23.41 4.74
CA CYS A 72 -0.93 24.28 3.59
C CYS A 72 -2.17 24.67 2.81
N MET A 73 -3.27 23.93 2.95
CA MET A 73 -4.50 24.18 2.20
C MET A 73 -5.08 25.57 2.49
N ASP A 74 -5.84 26.08 1.55
CA ASP A 74 -6.49 27.37 1.68
C ASP A 74 -7.74 27.25 2.55
N SER A 75 -8.06 28.33 3.29
CA SER A 75 -9.28 28.41 4.07
C SER A 75 -10.49 28.31 3.14
N LEU A 76 -11.57 27.67 3.59
CA LEU A 76 -12.81 27.45 2.82
C LEU A 76 -12.64 26.49 1.62
N THR A 77 -11.59 25.68 1.60
CA THR A 77 -11.37 24.66 0.56
C THR A 77 -11.64 23.28 1.12
N PHE A 78 -12.29 22.44 0.35
CA PHE A 78 -12.44 21.02 0.60
C PHE A 78 -11.76 20.27 -0.53
N LEU A 79 -10.89 19.33 -0.19
CA LEU A 79 -10.24 18.44 -1.15
C LEU A 79 -10.80 17.05 -1.00
N PHE A 80 -11.14 16.45 -2.13
CA PHE A 80 -11.50 15.05 -2.26
C PHE A 80 -10.61 14.44 -3.34
N ASP A 81 -10.02 13.30 -3.04
CA ASP A 81 -9.14 12.60 -3.96
C ASP A 81 -9.47 11.10 -3.96
N PHE A 82 -9.53 10.52 -5.15
CA PHE A 82 -9.85 9.12 -5.37
C PHE A 82 -8.94 8.56 -6.45
N GLY A 83 -8.26 7.47 -6.16
CA GLY A 83 -7.31 6.84 -7.05
C GLY A 83 -7.75 5.46 -7.51
N VAL A 84 -7.60 5.22 -8.81
CA VAL A 84 -7.68 3.89 -9.41
C VAL A 84 -6.42 3.64 -10.20
N SER A 85 -5.96 2.40 -10.23
CA SER A 85 -4.81 1.99 -11.04
C SER A 85 -5.12 0.77 -11.89
N GLY A 86 -4.36 0.65 -12.99
CA GLY A 86 -4.30 -0.56 -13.79
C GLY A 86 -2.84 -0.97 -13.95
N GLN A 87 -2.57 -2.25 -13.75
CA GLN A 87 -1.24 -2.83 -13.90
C GLN A 87 -1.27 -3.93 -14.94
N VAL A 88 -0.31 -3.92 -15.86
CA VAL A 88 -0.05 -5.01 -16.78
C VAL A 88 1.34 -5.56 -16.47
N SER A 89 1.42 -6.83 -16.13
CA SER A 89 2.66 -7.51 -15.77
C SER A 89 2.99 -8.58 -16.81
N TRP A 90 4.26 -8.64 -17.22
CA TRP A 90 4.78 -9.68 -18.09
C TRP A 90 5.76 -10.54 -17.29
N PHE A 91 5.52 -11.83 -17.30
CA PHE A 91 6.38 -12.82 -16.66
C PHE A 91 7.02 -13.68 -17.74
N ASP A 92 8.33 -13.87 -17.64
CA ASP A 92 9.13 -14.69 -18.55
C ASP A 92 10.10 -15.53 -17.70
N ASP A 93 9.93 -16.86 -17.72
CA ASP A 93 10.79 -17.82 -17.02
C ASP A 93 11.82 -18.46 -17.95
N GLY A 94 11.92 -17.97 -19.18
CA GLY A 94 12.77 -18.51 -20.23
C GLY A 94 12.10 -19.61 -21.08
N ASN A 95 11.06 -20.27 -20.56
CA ASN A 95 10.30 -21.31 -21.26
C ASN A 95 8.88 -20.86 -21.60
N THR A 96 8.26 -20.10 -20.69
CA THR A 96 6.86 -19.68 -20.79
C THR A 96 6.76 -18.17 -20.58
N LYS A 97 5.98 -17.52 -21.44
CA LYS A 97 5.65 -16.09 -21.30
C LYS A 97 4.19 -15.94 -20.94
N GLN A 98 3.93 -15.22 -19.87
CA GLN A 98 2.58 -14.91 -19.42
C GLN A 98 2.42 -13.41 -19.23
N HIS A 99 1.21 -12.90 -19.46
CA HIS A 99 0.84 -11.54 -19.12
C HIS A 99 -0.43 -11.55 -18.27
N GLN A 100 -0.50 -10.66 -17.33
CA GLN A 100 -1.65 -10.53 -16.45
C GLN A 100 -2.00 -9.05 -16.29
N MET A 101 -3.31 -8.77 -16.17
CA MET A 101 -3.85 -7.44 -15.99
C MET A 101 -4.63 -7.37 -14.68
N ASN A 102 -4.31 -6.39 -13.86
CA ASN A 102 -4.98 -6.13 -12.60
C ASN A 102 -5.53 -4.70 -12.57
N GLY A 103 -6.67 -4.51 -11.90
CA GLY A 103 -7.24 -3.20 -11.64
C GLY A 103 -7.50 -3.03 -10.14
N ASN A 104 -7.05 -1.92 -9.58
CA ASN A 104 -7.14 -1.66 -8.15
C ASN A 104 -7.80 -0.31 -7.87
N VAL A 105 -8.62 -0.27 -6.82
CA VAL A 105 -8.95 0.97 -6.13
C VAL A 105 -7.81 1.26 -5.17
N GLU A 106 -7.11 2.37 -5.41
CA GLU A 106 -5.88 2.68 -4.70
C GLU A 106 -6.15 3.41 -3.39
N TYR A 107 -6.96 4.47 -3.44
CA TYR A 107 -7.25 5.25 -2.25
C TYR A 107 -8.52 6.08 -2.42
N ILE A 108 -9.06 6.45 -1.29
CA ILE A 108 -10.08 7.48 -1.17
C ILE A 108 -9.71 8.37 0.01
N ALA A 109 -9.65 9.67 -0.18
CA ALA A 109 -9.27 10.58 0.87
C ALA A 109 -10.00 11.92 0.74
N MET A 110 -10.13 12.57 1.88
CA MET A 110 -10.66 13.92 1.98
C MET A 110 -9.84 14.75 2.97
N GLN A 111 -9.74 16.04 2.70
CA GLN A 111 -9.00 16.99 3.51
C GLN A 111 -9.75 18.31 3.61
N PHE A 112 -9.80 18.87 4.80
CA PHE A 112 -10.49 20.14 5.05
C PHE A 112 -9.82 20.92 6.18
N PRO A 113 -9.89 22.27 6.15
CA PRO A 113 -9.38 23.10 7.21
C PRO A 113 -10.41 23.20 8.35
N LEU A 114 -9.98 22.96 9.59
CA LEU A 114 -10.80 23.27 10.78
C LEU A 114 -10.67 24.73 11.18
N THR A 115 -9.46 25.28 11.04
CA THR A 115 -9.16 26.69 11.28
C THR A 115 -8.14 27.18 10.25
N ARG A 116 -7.78 28.46 10.30
CA ARG A 116 -6.73 29.03 9.44
C ARG A 116 -5.34 28.38 9.63
N ARG A 117 -5.12 27.64 10.72
CA ARG A 117 -3.84 26.99 11.06
C ARG A 117 -3.94 25.49 11.24
N LEU A 118 -5.14 24.98 11.34
CA LEU A 118 -5.41 23.57 11.63
C LEU A 118 -6.17 22.93 10.48
N ALA A 119 -5.66 21.86 9.94
CA ALA A 119 -6.30 21.05 8.92
C ALA A 119 -6.31 19.58 9.30
N VAL A 120 -7.30 18.87 8.78
CA VAL A 120 -7.52 17.43 8.99
C VAL A 120 -7.63 16.74 7.65
N SER A 121 -7.07 15.54 7.59
CA SER A 121 -7.24 14.61 6.46
C SER A 121 -7.70 13.27 6.98
N ILE A 122 -8.63 12.63 6.27
CA ILE A 122 -9.07 11.26 6.54
C ILE A 122 -9.10 10.50 5.23
N GLY A 123 -8.79 9.21 5.28
CA GLY A 123 -8.81 8.39 4.09
C GLY A 123 -8.59 6.91 4.35
N LEU A 124 -8.75 6.16 3.28
CA LEU A 124 -8.50 4.74 3.18
C LEU A 124 -7.49 4.53 2.06
N LEU A 125 -6.43 3.79 2.35
CA LEU A 125 -5.36 3.48 1.39
C LEU A 125 -4.88 2.04 1.57
N PRO A 126 -4.36 1.40 0.54
CA PRO A 126 -3.75 0.10 0.67
C PRO A 126 -2.43 0.23 1.44
N PHE A 127 -2.12 -0.79 2.24
CA PHE A 127 -0.84 -0.92 2.94
C PHE A 127 0.07 -1.94 2.24
N SER A 128 -0.47 -3.12 1.90
CA SER A 128 0.27 -4.15 1.17
C SER A 128 -0.66 -5.07 0.38
N HIS A 129 -0.08 -5.73 -0.62
CA HIS A 129 -0.77 -6.68 -1.48
C HIS A 129 -0.02 -7.99 -1.54
N VAL A 130 -0.77 -9.10 -1.47
CA VAL A 130 -0.30 -10.46 -1.73
C VAL A 130 -1.09 -11.02 -2.89
N GLY A 131 -0.39 -11.48 -3.93
CA GLY A 131 -1.03 -12.11 -5.08
C GLY A 131 0.00 -12.83 -5.92
N TYR A 132 -0.05 -14.16 -5.93
CA TYR A 132 0.79 -14.98 -6.77
C TYR A 132 0.17 -16.36 -6.94
N GLU A 133 0.47 -16.96 -8.07
CA GLU A 133 0.22 -18.36 -8.37
C GLU A 133 1.34 -18.86 -9.26
N PHE A 134 2.11 -19.82 -8.77
CA PHE A 134 3.15 -20.46 -9.53
C PHE A 134 3.38 -21.88 -9.03
N GLY A 135 3.91 -22.74 -9.89
CA GLY A 135 4.18 -24.13 -9.54
C GLY A 135 4.77 -24.88 -10.69
N GLY A 136 4.91 -26.17 -10.52
CA GLY A 136 5.45 -27.06 -11.55
C GLY A 136 5.40 -28.50 -11.12
N THR A 137 5.65 -29.39 -12.09
CA THR A 137 5.74 -30.81 -11.85
C THR A 137 7.19 -31.16 -11.51
N LYS A 138 7.37 -31.94 -10.46
CA LYS A 138 8.66 -32.50 -10.03
C LYS A 138 8.61 -34.02 -10.07
N SER A 139 9.74 -34.64 -10.40
CA SER A 139 9.89 -36.08 -10.37
C SER A 139 11.20 -36.41 -9.68
N GLU A 140 11.13 -37.22 -8.63
CA GLU A 140 12.30 -37.64 -7.86
C GLU A 140 12.06 -39.04 -7.29
N ALA A 141 13.06 -39.91 -7.37
CA ALA A 141 13.03 -41.29 -6.85
C ALA A 141 11.81 -42.12 -7.30
N GLY A 142 11.31 -41.90 -8.54
CA GLY A 142 10.14 -42.59 -9.08
C GLY A 142 8.78 -42.04 -8.64
N LEU A 143 8.75 -41.01 -7.84
CA LEU A 143 7.55 -40.28 -7.48
C LEU A 143 7.45 -38.99 -8.31
N THR A 144 6.26 -38.76 -8.87
CA THR A 144 5.94 -37.53 -9.60
C THR A 144 4.82 -36.80 -8.87
N TRP A 145 4.99 -35.48 -8.63
CA TRP A 145 3.99 -34.63 -8.02
C TRP A 145 3.94 -33.26 -8.67
N ALA A 146 2.76 -32.66 -8.65
CA ALA A 146 2.56 -31.26 -8.94
C ALA A 146 2.63 -30.46 -7.64
N GLU A 147 3.45 -29.39 -7.63
CA GLU A 147 3.56 -28.47 -6.50
C GLU A 147 3.08 -27.09 -6.96
N THR A 148 2.08 -26.55 -6.25
CA THR A 148 1.52 -25.23 -6.54
C THR A 148 1.60 -24.36 -5.30
N PHE A 149 2.03 -23.11 -5.49
CA PHE A 149 2.06 -22.07 -4.48
C PHE A 149 1.10 -20.97 -4.88
N THR A 150 0.14 -20.68 -4.02
CA THR A 150 -0.86 -19.63 -4.24
C THR A 150 -0.85 -18.68 -3.05
N GLY A 151 -0.95 -17.40 -3.31
CA GLY A 151 -1.11 -16.39 -2.27
C GLY A 151 -2.11 -15.34 -2.70
N SER A 152 -2.91 -14.87 -1.74
CA SER A 152 -3.90 -13.84 -2.01
C SER A 152 -4.18 -13.01 -0.76
N GLY A 153 -4.67 -11.80 -0.97
CA GLY A 153 -5.12 -10.91 0.09
C GLY A 153 -4.43 -9.55 0.09
N SER A 154 -4.83 -8.72 1.02
CA SER A 154 -4.31 -7.36 1.16
C SER A 154 -4.47 -6.84 2.58
N LEU A 155 -3.62 -5.89 2.94
CA LEU A 155 -3.77 -5.06 4.11
C LEU A 155 -4.13 -3.65 3.68
N SER A 156 -5.06 -3.03 4.40
CA SER A 156 -5.52 -1.66 4.16
C SER A 156 -5.35 -0.83 5.43
N GLU A 157 -5.15 0.47 5.26
CA GLU A 157 -5.04 1.43 6.33
C GLU A 157 -6.13 2.49 6.21
N MET A 158 -6.94 2.63 7.25
CA MET A 158 -7.81 3.78 7.42
C MET A 158 -7.08 4.79 8.31
N TYR A 159 -6.80 5.99 7.81
CA TYR A 159 -6.08 6.99 8.58
C TYR A 159 -6.92 8.23 8.85
N GLY A 160 -6.61 8.88 9.99
CA GLY A 160 -7.01 10.22 10.33
C GLY A 160 -5.78 11.04 10.68
N GLY A 161 -5.58 12.15 9.96
CA GLY A 161 -4.42 12.99 10.12
C GLY A 161 -4.78 14.40 10.53
N ILE A 162 -3.91 15.02 11.32
CA ILE A 162 -4.03 16.39 11.78
C ILE A 162 -2.74 17.14 11.54
N SER A 163 -2.84 18.40 11.11
CA SER A 163 -1.70 19.27 10.87
C SER A 163 -1.93 20.65 11.44
N PHE A 164 -0.89 21.19 12.05
CA PHE A 164 -0.89 22.53 12.63
C PHE A 164 0.23 23.39 12.08
N ASP A 165 -0.14 24.60 11.58
CA ASP A 165 0.80 25.62 11.13
C ASP A 165 1.27 26.46 12.33
N ILE A 166 2.53 26.23 12.72
CA ILE A 166 3.15 26.93 13.87
C ILE A 166 3.51 28.37 13.50
N TRP A 167 4.09 28.56 12.31
CA TRP A 167 4.67 29.83 11.93
C TRP A 167 4.32 30.24 10.50
N LYS A 168 3.23 31.03 10.34
CA LYS A 168 2.84 31.77 9.11
C LYS A 168 3.05 30.97 7.81
N LYS A 169 2.55 29.74 7.76
CA LYS A 169 2.71 28.81 6.64
C LYS A 169 4.16 28.43 6.31
N ARG A 170 5.12 28.70 7.22
CA ARG A 170 6.53 28.33 7.05
C ARG A 170 6.88 27.04 7.76
N LEU A 171 6.46 26.88 9.01
CA LEU A 171 6.73 25.70 9.82
C LEU A 171 5.41 25.05 10.20
N ALA A 172 5.25 23.80 9.82
CA ALA A 172 4.10 22.99 10.17
C ALA A 172 4.53 21.65 10.76
N VAL A 173 3.69 21.12 11.65
CA VAL A 173 3.82 19.80 12.22
C VAL A 173 2.52 19.04 12.00
N GLY A 174 2.60 17.72 11.95
CA GLY A 174 1.42 16.90 11.78
C GLY A 174 1.62 15.48 12.28
N ALA A 175 0.51 14.79 12.47
CA ALA A 175 0.49 13.39 12.82
C ALA A 175 -0.66 12.68 12.10
N ASN A 176 -0.42 11.45 11.67
CA ASN A 176 -1.44 10.50 11.23
C ASN A 176 -1.61 9.42 12.29
N PHE A 177 -2.85 9.01 12.49
CA PHE A 177 -3.24 7.85 13.25
C PHE A 177 -3.96 6.91 12.28
N GLY A 178 -3.35 5.77 12.01
CA GLY A 178 -3.83 4.76 11.08
C GLY A 178 -4.38 3.54 11.83
N PHE A 179 -5.44 2.95 11.31
CA PHE A 179 -5.92 1.64 11.70
C PHE A 179 -5.63 0.69 10.55
N LEU A 180 -4.63 -0.19 10.77
CA LEU A 180 -4.25 -1.25 9.83
C LEU A 180 -5.17 -2.46 10.02
N PHE A 181 -5.73 -2.96 8.94
CA PHE A 181 -6.60 -4.13 8.96
C PHE A 181 -6.54 -4.90 7.64
N GLY A 182 -6.91 -6.16 7.70
CA GLY A 182 -7.00 -7.04 6.54
C GLY A 182 -6.50 -8.43 6.81
N ASN A 183 -6.43 -9.22 5.77
CA ASN A 183 -5.90 -10.57 5.84
C ASN A 183 -5.20 -10.95 4.54
N PHE A 184 -4.26 -11.88 4.65
CA PHE A 184 -3.62 -12.52 3.51
C PHE A 184 -3.36 -13.99 3.81
N SER A 185 -3.29 -14.78 2.76
CA SER A 185 -3.07 -16.23 2.86
C SER A 185 -1.96 -16.69 1.92
N HIS A 186 -1.30 -17.76 2.36
CA HIS A 186 -0.35 -18.51 1.58
C HIS A 186 -0.75 -19.99 1.60
N GLU A 187 -0.86 -20.55 0.42
CA GLU A 187 -1.26 -21.93 0.23
C GLU A 187 -0.16 -22.66 -0.56
N ARG A 188 0.10 -23.89 -0.17
CA ARG A 188 0.98 -24.82 -0.87
C ARG A 188 0.28 -26.14 -1.04
N ASN A 189 0.08 -26.55 -2.28
CA ASN A 189 -0.54 -27.81 -2.64
C ASN A 189 0.49 -28.73 -3.26
N LEU A 190 0.54 -29.96 -2.80
CA LEU A 190 1.33 -31.08 -3.33
C LEU A 190 0.34 -32.17 -3.74
N ILE A 191 0.23 -32.42 -5.04
CA ILE A 191 -0.67 -33.43 -5.61
C ILE A 191 0.20 -34.52 -6.24
N PHE A 192 0.13 -35.72 -5.72
CA PHE A 192 0.91 -36.86 -6.19
C PHE A 192 0.20 -37.60 -7.33
N ALA A 193 0.96 -37.97 -8.38
CA ALA A 193 0.44 -38.75 -9.48
C ALA A 193 0.18 -40.22 -9.08
N SER A 194 0.74 -40.68 -7.97
CA SER A 194 0.60 -42.05 -7.46
C SER A 194 -0.57 -42.15 -6.51
N ALA A 195 -1.46 -43.12 -6.74
CA ALA A 195 -2.58 -43.40 -5.83
C ALA A 195 -2.15 -43.90 -4.43
N ASN A 196 -0.89 -44.24 -4.25
CA ASN A 196 -0.32 -44.72 -2.98
C ASN A 196 0.32 -43.59 -2.15
N ALA A 197 0.29 -42.37 -2.63
CA ALA A 197 0.82 -41.20 -1.91
C ALA A 197 -0.32 -40.22 -1.62
N ASP A 198 -0.36 -39.75 -0.39
CA ASP A 198 -1.36 -38.77 0.03
C ASP A 198 -0.99 -37.35 -0.42
N ASP A 199 -1.97 -36.63 -0.92
CA ASP A 199 -1.84 -35.23 -1.25
C ASP A 199 -1.70 -34.40 0.03
N VAL A 200 -0.94 -33.31 -0.06
CA VAL A 200 -0.70 -32.41 1.06
C VAL A 200 -1.12 -30.99 0.70
N GLN A 201 -2.04 -30.43 1.43
CA GLN A 201 -2.42 -29.04 1.35
C GLN A 201 -2.03 -28.32 2.64
N LYS A 202 -1.22 -27.28 2.51
CA LYS A 202 -0.86 -26.42 3.62
C LYS A 202 -1.40 -25.02 3.37
N TYR A 203 -2.29 -24.56 4.24
CA TYR A 203 -2.94 -23.26 4.19
C TYR A 203 -2.58 -22.45 5.42
N ARG A 204 -2.06 -21.24 5.21
CA ARG A 204 -1.75 -20.28 6.26
C ARG A 204 -2.45 -18.97 5.97
N ARG A 205 -3.28 -18.53 6.92
CA ARG A 205 -3.96 -17.25 6.87
C ARG A 205 -3.51 -16.37 8.02
N TYR A 206 -3.23 -15.13 7.68
CA TYR A 206 -2.79 -14.10 8.62
C TYR A 206 -3.86 -13.01 8.67
N ASP A 207 -4.47 -12.82 9.83
CA ASP A 207 -5.40 -11.72 10.10
C ASP A 207 -4.66 -10.66 10.91
N VAL A 208 -4.56 -9.44 10.36
CA VAL A 208 -3.80 -8.33 10.95
C VAL A 208 -4.77 -7.23 11.38
N ARG A 209 -4.60 -6.73 12.61
CA ARG A 209 -5.32 -5.57 13.14
C ARG A 209 -4.43 -4.81 14.09
N ASP A 210 -4.08 -3.56 13.74
CA ASP A 210 -3.19 -2.75 14.58
C ASP A 210 -3.39 -1.26 14.36
N LEU A 211 -2.79 -0.44 15.21
CA LEU A 211 -2.76 1.00 15.09
C LEU A 211 -1.39 1.45 14.60
N LEU A 212 -1.35 2.31 13.61
CA LEU A 212 -0.14 2.94 13.08
C LEU A 212 -0.09 4.40 13.49
N MET A 213 1.12 4.96 13.56
CA MET A 213 1.34 6.38 13.80
C MET A 213 2.44 6.89 12.88
N ASP A 214 2.21 8.04 12.25
CA ASP A 214 3.22 8.75 11.48
C ASP A 214 3.30 10.20 11.95
N PHE A 215 4.49 10.71 12.11
CA PHE A 215 4.75 12.09 12.49
C PHE A 215 5.48 12.81 11.37
N GLY A 216 5.15 14.08 11.17
CA GLY A 216 5.74 14.88 10.14
C GLY A 216 6.02 16.31 10.54
N VAL A 217 7.09 16.86 9.98
CA VAL A 217 7.46 18.26 10.11
C VAL A 217 7.83 18.77 8.72
N GLN A 218 7.39 19.99 8.39
CA GLN A 218 7.80 20.67 7.16
C GLN A 218 8.18 22.11 7.45
N TYR A 219 9.32 22.52 6.87
CA TYR A 219 9.76 23.91 6.87
C TYR A 219 9.89 24.43 5.45
N THR A 220 9.18 25.53 5.14
CA THR A 220 9.22 26.18 3.84
C THR A 220 9.93 27.54 3.95
N HIS A 221 11.01 27.67 3.20
CA HIS A 221 11.76 28.92 3.06
C HIS A 221 11.43 29.58 1.73
N PRO A 222 10.82 30.77 1.70
CA PRO A 222 10.65 31.54 0.47
C PRO A 222 12.00 32.15 0.07
N LEU A 223 12.46 31.85 -1.12
CA LEU A 223 13.67 32.46 -1.70
C LEU A 223 13.32 33.79 -2.39
N SER A 224 12.17 33.80 -3.08
CA SER A 224 11.62 34.99 -3.72
C SER A 224 10.08 34.97 -3.63
N ARG A 225 9.39 35.89 -4.34
CA ARG A 225 7.92 35.87 -4.43
C ARG A 225 7.41 34.63 -5.18
N GLU A 226 8.21 34.07 -6.04
CA GLU A 226 7.84 32.99 -6.98
C GLU A 226 8.59 31.68 -6.68
N GLU A 227 9.61 31.73 -5.81
CA GLU A 227 10.48 30.59 -5.53
C GLU A 227 10.42 30.21 -4.04
N ARG A 228 10.32 28.93 -3.79
CA ARG A 228 10.34 28.38 -2.43
C ARG A 228 11.04 27.02 -2.37
N VAL A 229 11.73 26.79 -1.27
CA VAL A 229 12.29 25.50 -0.89
C VAL A 229 11.55 24.97 0.33
N THR A 230 11.19 23.70 0.31
CA THR A 230 10.58 23.03 1.47
C THR A 230 11.43 21.83 1.86
N VAL A 231 11.75 21.75 3.14
CA VAL A 231 12.37 20.57 3.76
C VAL A 231 11.32 19.89 4.60
N GLY A 232 11.19 18.57 4.41
CA GLY A 232 10.29 17.72 5.17
C GLY A 232 11.03 16.63 5.91
N VAL A 233 10.58 16.31 7.10
CA VAL A 233 11.05 15.16 7.88
C VAL A 233 9.84 14.37 8.33
N THR A 234 9.94 13.04 8.26
CA THR A 234 8.90 12.13 8.74
C THR A 234 9.50 11.05 9.63
N TYR A 235 8.71 10.56 10.55
CA TYR A 235 9.08 9.46 11.44
C TYR A 235 7.86 8.57 11.68
N SER A 236 8.02 7.28 11.40
CA SER A 236 7.05 6.24 11.71
C SER A 236 7.68 5.28 12.73
N PRO A 237 7.12 5.16 13.95
CA PRO A 237 7.62 4.24 14.96
C PRO A 237 7.53 2.80 14.49
N GLY A 238 8.61 2.05 14.73
CA GLY A 238 8.59 0.60 14.56
C GLY A 238 7.72 -0.05 15.64
N GLN A 239 6.99 -1.07 15.25
CA GLN A 239 6.12 -1.79 16.17
C GLN A 239 5.90 -3.24 15.77
N ARG A 240 5.50 -4.05 16.73
CA ARG A 240 5.06 -5.42 16.47
C ARG A 240 3.59 -5.43 16.13
N LEU A 241 3.24 -5.94 14.95
CA LEU A 241 1.85 -6.05 14.51
C LEU A 241 1.12 -7.16 15.28
N ASN A 242 -0.10 -6.84 15.70
CA ASN A 242 -1.02 -7.82 16.27
C ASN A 242 -1.61 -8.69 15.15
N THR A 243 -1.07 -9.90 15.03
CA THR A 243 -1.38 -10.84 13.95
C THR A 243 -1.84 -12.16 14.51
N LYS A 244 -2.95 -12.69 13.97
CA LYS A 244 -3.40 -14.06 14.21
C LYS A 244 -3.04 -14.92 13.01
N LEU A 245 -2.37 -16.03 13.25
CA LEU A 245 -2.04 -17.03 12.24
C LEU A 245 -2.94 -18.25 12.41
N TYR A 246 -3.63 -18.62 11.35
CA TYR A 246 -4.32 -19.89 11.20
C TYR A 246 -3.42 -20.79 10.33
N ASP A 247 -2.89 -21.87 10.91
CA ASP A 247 -2.05 -22.86 10.22
C ASP A 247 -2.86 -24.16 10.08
N ILE A 248 -3.24 -24.50 8.85
CA ILE A 248 -4.05 -25.66 8.53
C ILE A 248 -3.26 -26.54 7.57
N GLN A 249 -3.14 -27.81 7.91
CA GLN A 249 -2.57 -28.82 7.04
C GLN A 249 -3.52 -29.99 6.88
N LEU A 250 -3.84 -30.30 5.63
CA LEU A 250 -4.66 -31.44 5.24
C LEU A 250 -3.75 -32.45 4.56
N VAL A 251 -3.92 -33.72 4.88
CA VAL A 251 -3.26 -34.85 4.21
C VAL A 251 -4.33 -35.86 3.87
N GLY A 252 -4.32 -36.34 2.64
CA GLY A 252 -5.28 -37.34 2.20
C GLY A 252 -5.30 -37.53 0.70
N SER A 253 -5.96 -38.57 0.24
CA SER A 253 -6.08 -38.92 -1.18
C SER A 253 -7.55 -38.88 -1.59
N GLY A 254 -7.85 -38.22 -2.71
CA GLY A 254 -9.19 -38.15 -3.26
C GLY A 254 -10.20 -37.45 -2.32
N THR A 255 -11.29 -38.16 -1.97
CA THR A 255 -12.36 -37.64 -1.10
C THR A 255 -12.11 -37.81 0.39
N SER A 256 -11.05 -38.49 0.78
CA SER A 256 -10.71 -38.82 2.17
C SER A 256 -9.49 -38.02 2.60
N SER A 257 -9.69 -36.77 3.06
CA SER A 257 -8.63 -35.95 3.66
C SER A 257 -8.85 -35.78 5.16
N SER A 258 -7.77 -35.79 5.93
CA SER A 258 -7.80 -35.55 7.37
C SER A 258 -6.92 -34.36 7.73
N TYR A 259 -7.33 -33.61 8.78
CA TYR A 259 -6.51 -32.54 9.33
C TYR A 259 -5.35 -33.16 10.10
N THR A 260 -4.12 -32.84 9.70
CA THR A 260 -2.91 -33.15 10.47
C THR A 260 -2.49 -32.02 11.38
N VAL A 261 -2.78 -30.76 10.96
CA VAL A 261 -2.58 -29.55 11.76
C VAL A 261 -3.81 -28.69 11.59
N ASN A 262 -4.37 -28.19 12.68
CA ASN A 262 -5.41 -27.17 12.69
C ASN A 262 -5.17 -26.32 13.93
N ASP A 263 -4.26 -25.35 13.80
CA ASP A 263 -3.79 -24.55 14.91
C ASP A 263 -4.04 -23.07 14.67
N THR A 264 -4.29 -22.33 15.77
CA THR A 264 -4.46 -20.90 15.77
C THR A 264 -3.45 -20.27 16.70
N ILE A 265 -2.47 -19.58 16.12
CA ILE A 265 -1.41 -18.89 16.87
C ILE A 265 -1.81 -17.42 16.98
N THR A 266 -2.12 -16.99 18.19
CA THR A 266 -2.34 -15.58 18.52
C THR A 266 -1.00 -14.88 18.76
N ASN A 267 -0.89 -13.60 18.36
CA ASN A 267 0.34 -12.81 18.50
C ASN A 267 1.51 -13.36 17.67
N TYR A 268 1.24 -13.84 16.46
CA TYR A 268 2.31 -14.18 15.54
C TYR A 268 3.14 -12.93 15.22
N ARG A 269 4.47 -13.09 15.21
CA ARG A 269 5.39 -11.95 15.14
C ARG A 269 5.56 -11.47 13.71
N TYR A 270 5.00 -10.29 13.43
CA TYR A 270 5.39 -9.44 12.31
C TYR A 270 5.84 -8.10 12.85
N ASP A 271 7.09 -7.74 12.65
CA ASP A 271 7.65 -6.49 13.14
C ASP A 271 7.76 -5.50 11.99
N LEU A 272 7.19 -4.31 12.17
CA LEU A 272 7.43 -3.16 11.31
C LEU A 272 8.68 -2.43 11.79
N PRO A 273 9.60 -2.03 10.90
CA PRO A 273 10.78 -1.26 11.25
C PRO A 273 10.41 0.19 11.59
N HIS A 274 11.30 0.87 12.31
CA HIS A 274 11.28 2.32 12.34
C HIS A 274 11.59 2.87 10.95
N ALA A 275 10.82 3.86 10.51
CA ALA A 275 11.07 4.54 9.25
C ALA A 275 11.35 6.03 9.49
N PHE A 276 12.42 6.53 8.88
CA PHE A 276 12.83 7.93 8.91
C PHE A 276 12.85 8.44 7.49
N GLY A 277 12.12 9.52 7.23
CA GLY A 277 12.06 10.14 5.92
C GLY A 277 12.62 11.55 5.94
N LEU A 278 13.38 11.89 4.92
CA LEU A 278 13.87 13.24 4.65
C LEU A 278 13.49 13.61 3.23
N GLY A 279 12.84 14.76 3.04
CA GLY A 279 12.42 15.24 1.74
C GLY A 279 12.83 16.69 1.50
N LEU A 280 13.17 16.98 0.27
CA LEU A 280 13.50 18.32 -0.21
C LEU A 280 12.67 18.61 -1.45
N SER A 281 12.06 19.78 -1.52
CA SER A 281 11.43 20.25 -2.75
C SER A 281 11.78 21.71 -3.05
N TYR A 282 11.97 22.01 -4.33
CA TYR A 282 12.10 23.34 -4.87
C TYR A 282 10.97 23.60 -5.86
N VAL A 283 10.28 24.71 -5.70
CA VAL A 283 9.18 25.11 -6.57
C VAL A 283 9.43 26.52 -7.09
N LYS A 284 9.34 26.70 -8.41
CA LYS A 284 9.45 27.98 -9.09
C LYS A 284 8.19 28.25 -9.92
N ASP A 285 7.57 29.44 -9.72
CA ASP A 285 6.39 29.96 -10.45
C ASP A 285 5.17 29.02 -10.43
N ASN A 286 5.14 28.02 -9.56
CA ASN A 286 4.23 26.88 -9.63
C ASN A 286 4.25 26.13 -10.99
N LYS A 287 5.29 26.34 -11.79
CA LYS A 287 5.49 25.71 -13.12
C LYS A 287 6.54 24.62 -13.09
N LEU A 288 7.59 24.81 -12.28
CA LEU A 288 8.66 23.83 -12.10
C LEU A 288 8.64 23.35 -10.66
N THR A 289 8.59 22.06 -10.48
CA THR A 289 8.78 21.40 -9.17
C THR A 289 9.88 20.37 -9.32
N VAL A 290 10.91 20.47 -8.47
CA VAL A 290 11.95 19.47 -8.32
C VAL A 290 11.87 18.95 -6.90
N ALA A 291 11.83 17.63 -6.72
CA ALA A 291 11.74 17.03 -5.40
C ALA A 291 12.61 15.79 -5.29
N ALA A 292 13.10 15.55 -4.07
CA ALA A 292 13.87 14.35 -3.73
C ALA A 292 13.51 13.89 -2.33
N ASP A 293 13.27 12.61 -2.17
CA ASP A 293 12.96 11.98 -0.88
C ASP A 293 13.95 10.84 -0.62
N LEU A 294 14.40 10.73 0.62
CA LEU A 294 15.21 9.64 1.14
C LEU A 294 14.48 9.01 2.32
N VAL A 295 14.23 7.71 2.25
CA VAL A 295 13.61 6.94 3.33
C VAL A 295 14.58 5.87 3.83
N CYS A 296 14.79 5.83 5.13
CA CYS A 296 15.64 4.86 5.80
C CYS A 296 14.77 4.00 6.72
N TYR A 297 14.90 2.68 6.58
CA TYR A 297 14.27 1.70 7.47
C TYR A 297 15.32 1.11 8.41
N ASP A 298 15.08 1.19 9.73
CA ASP A 298 15.94 0.61 10.75
C ASP A 298 15.34 -0.69 11.25
N ARG A 299 15.93 -1.81 10.85
CA ARG A 299 15.60 -3.14 11.36
C ARG A 299 16.71 -3.66 12.25
N VAL A 300 16.33 -4.15 13.42
CA VAL A 300 17.26 -4.76 14.39
C VAL A 300 17.95 -6.01 13.85
N SER A 301 17.45 -6.63 12.77
CA SER A 301 17.92 -7.92 12.26
C SER A 301 18.34 -7.97 10.77
N LEU A 302 18.28 -6.85 10.04
CA LEU A 302 18.65 -6.80 8.61
C LEU A 302 19.49 -5.55 8.32
N PRO A 303 20.34 -5.54 7.26
CA PRO A 303 21.06 -4.35 6.85
C PRO A 303 20.08 -3.21 6.55
N ARG A 304 20.48 -1.98 6.92
CA ARG A 304 19.69 -0.76 6.68
C ARG A 304 19.33 -0.64 5.22
N LEU A 305 18.04 -0.55 4.92
CA LEU A 305 17.55 -0.34 3.59
C LEU A 305 17.35 1.17 3.36
N TYR A 306 17.92 1.69 2.27
CA TYR A 306 17.77 3.09 1.89
C TYR A 306 17.05 3.15 0.56
N TYR A 307 16.00 3.95 0.47
CA TYR A 307 15.34 4.28 -0.79
C TYR A 307 15.55 5.75 -1.08
N LEU A 308 16.09 6.04 -2.26
CA LEU A 308 16.23 7.40 -2.77
C LEU A 308 15.28 7.58 -3.96
N HIS A 309 14.35 8.49 -3.82
CA HIS A 309 13.48 8.93 -4.91
C HIS A 309 13.90 10.34 -5.33
N LEU A 310 14.22 10.50 -6.61
CA LEU A 310 14.51 11.81 -7.21
C LEU A 310 13.51 12.07 -8.33
N SER A 311 12.83 13.21 -8.27
CA SER A 311 11.85 13.59 -9.28
C SER A 311 11.95 15.04 -9.71
N ILE A 312 11.78 15.25 -11.01
CA ILE A 312 11.67 16.58 -11.62
C ILE A 312 10.35 16.63 -12.37
N CYS A 313 9.46 17.51 -11.97
CA CYS A 313 8.19 17.73 -12.65
C CYS A 313 8.14 19.12 -13.26
N LEU A 314 7.91 19.19 -14.58
CA LEU A 314 7.63 20.42 -15.31
C LEU A 314 6.12 20.53 -15.51
N HIS A 315 5.49 21.43 -14.77
CA HIS A 315 4.07 21.72 -14.96
C HIS A 315 3.95 22.83 -16.01
N ARG A 316 3.35 22.51 -17.16
CA ARG A 316 2.91 23.54 -18.11
C ARG A 316 1.54 24.07 -17.66
N PRO A 317 1.31 25.38 -17.67
CA PRO A 317 0.04 25.99 -17.29
C PRO A 317 -1.08 25.59 -18.21
#